data_23e8b2bf3d10a05106a100adcd6bad44
#
_entry.id   23e8b2bf3d10a05106a100adcd6bad44
#
_cell.length_a   1.000
_cell.length_b   1.000
_cell.length_c   1.000
_cell.angle_alpha   90.00
_cell.angle_beta   90.00
_cell.angle_gamma   90.00
#
_symmetry.space_group_name_H-M   'P 1'
#
loop_
_entity.id
_entity.type
_entity.pdbx_description
1 polymer ?
#
loop_
_entity_poly.entity_id
_entity_poly.type
_entity_poly.pdbx_seq_one_letter_code
_entity_poly.pdbx_strand_id
1 'polypeptide(L)'
;MNNLKRYMKAPALLFCVAATLFACSKDGGYYDAANNDPQFAGNTYEYLKSKPGVYDSLIAVVDRMGLKQTLTDSNVTLFAVTNPSFQLAINNLNTLRRQTDKDPLYLSNIDGVHLDTMASYYIVRGKITSDSLTLQDGLDLPSVRFAYPMHGKLIRNSASGNVGAGPVAVEFSNTKRSKFVRNWSTTTTGSNNILTKNGVVHVVSPDHIFGFDEFVTRLTFVPPPPNLMLEIGGKLTVLRDNAGGPDNGEGSKKVIDGDDHTKFLAEFQGRIWMQYELKEPAVSGVYTLISANDAPDRDPRAWTYEGSMDGKTWVELDRRSNFFFEERYQTKVFRCDNTVAYKYYRIDISEINGSGAFQLAEWTINRAN
;
A
#
# COMPACT_ATOMS: atom_id res chain seq x y z
N MET A 1 14.29 80.32 -30.16
CA MET A 1 13.45 79.30 -29.49
C MET A 1 13.99 77.89 -29.54
N ASN A 2 15.24 77.64 -29.93
CA ASN A 2 15.73 76.24 -30.10
C ASN A 2 16.67 75.74 -28.98
N ASN A 3 17.11 76.59 -28.06
CA ASN A 3 18.10 76.20 -27.05
C ASN A 3 17.45 75.67 -25.73
N LEU A 4 16.18 75.98 -25.50
CA LEU A 4 15.48 75.48 -24.25
C LEU A 4 15.12 74.02 -24.32
N LYS A 5 14.87 73.46 -25.51
CA LYS A 5 14.52 72.03 -25.71
C LYS A 5 15.70 71.08 -25.56
N ARG A 6 16.94 71.61 -25.62
CA ARG A 6 18.17 70.80 -25.51
C ARG A 6 18.56 70.51 -24.07
N TYR A 7 18.20 71.39 -23.13
CA TYR A 7 18.54 71.25 -21.71
C TYR A 7 17.47 70.41 -20.92
N MET A 8 16.24 70.26 -21.45
CA MET A 8 15.24 69.42 -20.81
C MET A 8 15.40 67.91 -21.06
N LYS A 9 16.18 67.52 -22.07
CA LYS A 9 16.43 66.09 -22.36
C LYS A 9 17.54 65.48 -21.48
N ALA A 10 18.52 66.28 -21.03
CA ALA A 10 19.62 65.80 -20.21
C ALA A 10 19.19 65.37 -18.77
N PRO A 11 18.38 66.14 -18.02
CA PRO A 11 17.94 65.72 -16.70
C PRO A 11 16.95 64.54 -16.75
N ALA A 12 16.11 64.43 -17.79
CA ALA A 12 15.21 63.28 -17.96
C ALA A 12 15.98 62.00 -18.24
N LEU A 13 17.06 62.06 -19.05
CA LEU A 13 17.91 60.91 -19.31
C LEU A 13 18.71 60.48 -18.07
N LEU A 14 19.17 61.44 -17.26
CA LEU A 14 19.90 61.16 -16.01
C LEU A 14 18.97 60.55 -14.94
N PHE A 15 17.70 60.97 -14.91
CA PHE A 15 16.71 60.40 -14.01
C PHE A 15 16.33 58.99 -14.40
N CYS A 16 16.20 58.68 -15.67
CA CYS A 16 15.95 57.31 -16.15
C CYS A 16 17.13 56.37 -15.87
N VAL A 17 18.38 56.84 -16.01
CA VAL A 17 19.60 56.05 -15.70
C VAL A 17 19.73 55.85 -14.17
N ALA A 18 19.42 56.87 -13.35
CA ALA A 18 19.39 56.74 -11.91
C ALA A 18 18.27 55.76 -11.41
N ALA A 19 17.09 55.80 -12.05
CA ALA A 19 15.99 54.87 -11.73
C ALA A 19 16.33 53.42 -12.08
N THR A 20 17.07 53.15 -13.14
CA THR A 20 17.54 51.79 -13.49
C THR A 20 18.62 51.28 -12.57
N LEU A 21 19.42 52.15 -11.95
CA LEU A 21 20.45 51.74 -10.97
C LEU A 21 19.86 51.38 -9.59
N PHE A 22 18.68 51.90 -9.24
CA PHE A 22 17.96 51.52 -8.02
C PHE A 22 17.04 50.32 -8.22
N ALA A 23 16.73 49.90 -9.45
CA ALA A 23 15.91 48.74 -9.74
C ALA A 23 16.65 47.41 -9.60
N CYS A 24 17.95 47.42 -9.31
CA CYS A 24 18.77 46.23 -9.06
C CYS A 24 19.49 46.31 -7.72
N SER A 25 18.84 46.75 -6.64
CA SER A 25 19.25 46.27 -5.32
C SER A 25 18.67 44.83 -5.17
N LYS A 26 19.45 43.86 -5.58
CA LYS A 26 19.36 42.53 -5.04
C LYS A 26 19.66 42.63 -3.56
N ASP A 27 18.67 42.94 -2.74
CA ASP A 27 18.69 42.50 -1.36
C ASP A 27 18.82 40.98 -1.41
N GLY A 28 20.02 40.54 -1.04
CA GLY A 28 20.42 39.20 -0.76
C GLY A 28 19.47 38.06 -1.16
N GLY A 29 19.37 37.77 -2.44
CA GLY A 29 18.70 36.55 -2.90
C GLY A 29 19.56 35.31 -2.70
N TYR A 30 20.32 35.23 -1.67
CA TYR A 30 20.70 34.05 -0.98
C TYR A 30 19.54 33.80 -0.02
N TYR A 31 18.56 33.04 -0.44
CA TYR A 31 17.79 32.27 0.51
C TYR A 31 18.84 31.47 1.25
N ASP A 32 19.23 31.96 2.42
CA ASP A 32 19.85 31.14 3.43
C ASP A 32 18.82 30.07 3.72
N ALA A 33 19.03 28.91 3.11
CA ALA A 33 18.30 27.68 3.45
C ALA A 33 18.81 27.18 4.81
N ALA A 34 19.05 28.10 5.75
CA ALA A 34 19.09 27.79 7.15
C ALA A 34 17.75 27.09 7.44
N ASN A 35 17.82 25.81 7.75
CA ASN A 35 16.72 24.95 8.11
C ASN A 35 15.86 25.57 9.21
N ASN A 36 15.04 26.55 8.88
CA ASN A 36 13.95 27.04 9.72
C ASN A 36 12.80 26.04 9.59
N ASP A 37 13.06 24.80 10.02
CA ASP A 37 11.99 23.83 10.17
C ASP A 37 10.90 24.43 11.05
N PRO A 38 9.63 24.47 10.61
CA PRO A 38 8.56 25.06 11.39
C PRO A 38 8.49 24.38 12.75
N GLN A 39 8.61 25.16 13.84
CA GLN A 39 8.54 24.63 15.20
C GLN A 39 7.16 24.87 15.80
N PHE A 40 6.62 23.86 16.46
CA PHE A 40 5.40 23.94 17.23
C PHE A 40 5.67 23.55 18.69
N ALA A 41 5.36 24.45 19.63
CA ALA A 41 5.72 24.29 21.05
C ALA A 41 4.96 23.15 21.77
N GLY A 42 3.85 22.66 21.21
CA GLY A 42 3.06 21.56 21.71
C GLY A 42 3.50 20.18 21.20
N ASN A 43 2.79 19.12 21.62
CA ASN A 43 2.99 17.78 21.12
C ASN A 43 2.35 17.58 19.72
N THR A 44 2.57 16.40 19.13
CA THR A 44 2.07 16.09 17.77
C THR A 44 0.53 16.10 17.69
N TYR A 45 -0.17 15.63 18.72
CA TYR A 45 -1.64 15.68 18.74
C TYR A 45 -2.16 17.13 18.87
N GLU A 46 -1.52 17.97 19.71
CA GLU A 46 -1.85 19.40 19.84
C GLU A 46 -1.61 20.16 18.55
N TYR A 47 -0.57 19.79 17.78
CA TYR A 47 -0.34 20.35 16.46
C TYR A 47 -1.54 20.11 15.52
N LEU A 48 -2.06 18.88 15.45
CA LEU A 48 -3.25 18.58 14.64
C LEU A 48 -4.44 19.43 15.08
N LYS A 49 -4.68 19.53 16.40
CA LYS A 49 -5.76 20.34 16.98
C LYS A 49 -5.63 21.83 16.70
N SER A 50 -4.41 22.33 16.50
CA SER A 50 -4.16 23.76 16.22
C SER A 50 -4.55 24.17 14.79
N LYS A 51 -4.95 23.22 13.94
CA LYS A 51 -5.29 23.42 12.52
C LYS A 51 -6.74 22.98 12.22
N PRO A 52 -7.75 23.64 12.78
CA PRO A 52 -9.15 23.29 12.56
C PRO A 52 -9.50 23.36 11.05
N GLY A 53 -10.32 22.43 10.59
CA GLY A 53 -10.70 22.33 9.18
C GLY A 53 -9.67 21.61 8.28
N VAL A 54 -8.48 21.28 8.80
CA VAL A 54 -7.42 20.61 8.02
C VAL A 54 -7.31 19.14 8.37
N TYR A 55 -7.30 18.81 9.67
CA TYR A 55 -7.04 17.44 10.16
C TYR A 55 -8.20 16.84 10.96
N ASP A 56 -9.42 17.36 10.84
CA ASP A 56 -10.55 16.90 11.66
C ASP A 56 -10.84 15.41 11.45
N SER A 57 -10.74 14.93 10.21
CA SER A 57 -10.90 13.51 9.89
C SER A 57 -9.79 12.64 10.51
N LEU A 58 -8.55 13.10 10.45
CA LEU A 58 -7.41 12.40 11.08
C LEU A 58 -7.55 12.36 12.59
N ILE A 59 -7.95 13.47 13.23
CA ILE A 59 -8.21 13.54 14.66
C ILE A 59 -9.31 12.55 15.05
N ALA A 60 -10.43 12.52 14.31
CA ALA A 60 -11.53 11.61 14.58
C ALA A 60 -11.07 10.13 14.51
N VAL A 61 -10.21 9.78 13.55
CA VAL A 61 -9.63 8.43 13.43
C VAL A 61 -8.66 8.15 14.58
N VAL A 62 -7.76 9.07 14.89
CA VAL A 62 -6.79 8.97 16.01
C VAL A 62 -7.50 8.74 17.34
N ASP A 63 -8.55 9.51 17.61
CA ASP A 63 -9.32 9.40 18.85
C ASP A 63 -10.09 8.08 18.91
N ARG A 64 -10.76 7.71 17.82
CA ARG A 64 -11.53 6.46 17.72
C ARG A 64 -10.64 5.22 17.85
N MET A 65 -9.43 5.23 17.30
CA MET A 65 -8.49 4.10 17.37
C MET A 65 -7.60 4.11 18.61
N GLY A 66 -7.78 5.06 19.53
CA GLY A 66 -6.97 5.16 20.75
C GLY A 66 -5.50 5.46 20.47
N LEU A 67 -5.20 6.20 19.39
CA LEU A 67 -3.82 6.58 18.99
C LEU A 67 -3.39 7.91 19.61
N LYS A 68 -4.30 8.60 20.32
CA LYS A 68 -4.04 9.90 20.94
C LYS A 68 -2.82 9.87 21.86
N GLN A 69 -2.75 8.89 22.77
CA GLN A 69 -1.61 8.76 23.68
C GLN A 69 -0.29 8.59 22.96
N THR A 70 -0.27 7.82 21.87
CA THR A 70 0.92 7.66 21.00
C THR A 70 1.40 9.00 20.45
N LEU A 71 0.47 9.84 19.95
CA LEU A 71 0.81 11.16 19.41
C LEU A 71 1.11 12.22 20.49
N THR A 72 0.74 11.97 21.75
CA THR A 72 1.00 12.88 22.88
C THR A 72 2.34 12.59 23.55
N ASP A 73 2.65 11.29 23.79
CA ASP A 73 3.69 10.89 24.72
C ASP A 73 4.90 10.20 24.05
N SER A 74 4.69 9.60 22.87
CA SER A 74 5.75 8.84 22.20
C SER A 74 6.56 9.70 21.24
N ASN A 75 7.84 9.36 21.04
CA ASN A 75 8.65 9.91 19.96
C ASN A 75 8.23 9.28 18.63
N VAL A 76 7.57 10.07 17.78
CA VAL A 76 7.00 9.60 16.50
C VAL A 76 7.26 10.58 15.37
N THR A 77 7.22 10.05 14.16
CA THR A 77 7.03 10.84 12.94
C THR A 77 5.64 10.56 12.41
N LEU A 78 4.88 11.63 12.19
CA LEU A 78 3.54 11.58 11.64
C LEU A 78 3.54 12.06 10.19
N PHE A 79 3.10 11.22 9.29
CA PHE A 79 2.73 11.61 7.93
C PHE A 79 1.26 12.06 7.96
N ALA A 80 1.05 13.35 8.19
CA ALA A 80 -0.28 13.91 8.46
C ALA A 80 -1.14 13.97 7.20
N VAL A 81 -2.22 13.20 7.20
CA VAL A 81 -3.22 13.14 6.13
C VAL A 81 -4.30 14.18 6.36
N THR A 82 -4.62 14.95 5.33
CA THR A 82 -5.60 16.05 5.39
C THR A 82 -7.03 15.58 5.09
N ASN A 83 -8.03 16.38 5.43
CA ASN A 83 -9.45 16.07 5.19
C ASN A 83 -9.78 15.70 3.72
N PRO A 84 -9.23 16.36 2.68
CA PRO A 84 -9.45 15.95 1.29
C PRO A 84 -9.08 14.50 0.98
N SER A 85 -7.97 13.98 1.55
CA SER A 85 -7.54 12.59 1.37
C SER A 85 -8.55 11.59 1.92
N PHE A 86 -9.16 11.88 3.06
CA PHE A 86 -10.24 11.05 3.62
C PHE A 86 -11.50 11.12 2.78
N GLN A 87 -11.84 12.31 2.25
CA GLN A 87 -12.98 12.47 1.37
C GLN A 87 -12.83 11.67 0.07
N LEU A 88 -11.63 11.67 -0.53
CA LEU A 88 -11.33 10.85 -1.71
C LEU A 88 -11.54 9.36 -1.41
N ALA A 89 -10.98 8.85 -0.32
CA ALA A 89 -11.10 7.45 0.08
C ALA A 89 -12.57 7.04 0.29
N ILE A 90 -13.34 7.84 1.04
CA ILE A 90 -14.75 7.57 1.33
C ILE A 90 -15.62 7.68 0.06
N ASN A 91 -15.36 8.65 -0.81
CA ASN A 91 -16.09 8.80 -2.06
C ASN A 91 -15.86 7.62 -2.99
N ASN A 92 -14.62 7.13 -3.12
CA ASN A 92 -14.28 5.96 -3.91
C ASN A 92 -14.99 4.70 -3.38
N LEU A 93 -14.93 4.47 -2.07
CA LEU A 93 -15.63 3.37 -1.42
C LEU A 93 -17.15 3.43 -1.66
N ASN A 94 -17.77 4.57 -1.39
CA ASN A 94 -19.23 4.73 -1.48
C ASN A 94 -19.73 4.75 -2.93
N THR A 95 -18.89 5.08 -3.89
CA THR A 95 -19.21 4.92 -5.31
C THR A 95 -19.35 3.44 -5.67
N LEU A 96 -18.39 2.60 -5.26
CA LEU A 96 -18.47 1.16 -5.47
C LEU A 96 -19.63 0.52 -4.69
N ARG A 97 -19.87 0.95 -3.45
CA ARG A 97 -20.99 0.43 -2.63
C ARG A 97 -22.34 0.71 -3.25
N ARG A 98 -22.55 1.91 -3.81
CA ARG A 98 -23.78 2.25 -4.56
C ARG A 98 -23.95 1.39 -5.79
N GLN A 99 -22.87 1.09 -6.53
CA GLN A 99 -22.92 0.21 -7.70
C GLN A 99 -23.27 -1.25 -7.35
N THR A 100 -23.14 -1.62 -6.08
CA THR A 100 -23.42 -2.97 -5.55
C THR A 100 -24.59 -2.98 -4.56
N ASP A 101 -25.47 -1.98 -4.58
CA ASP A 101 -26.66 -1.82 -3.73
C ASP A 101 -26.37 -1.98 -2.22
N LYS A 102 -25.22 -1.43 -1.77
CA LYS A 102 -24.82 -1.45 -0.36
C LYS A 102 -24.90 -0.04 0.25
N ASP A 103 -25.31 0.01 1.52
CA ASP A 103 -25.36 1.26 2.29
C ASP A 103 -23.99 1.95 2.37
N PRO A 104 -23.95 3.29 2.36
CA PRO A 104 -22.70 4.02 2.47
C PRO A 104 -22.01 3.82 3.81
N LEU A 105 -20.67 3.86 3.80
CA LEU A 105 -19.83 3.84 4.99
C LEU A 105 -19.15 5.19 5.18
N TYR A 106 -18.93 5.53 6.45
CA TYR A 106 -18.27 6.75 6.90
C TYR A 106 -17.25 6.42 7.99
N LEU A 107 -16.34 7.32 8.32
CA LEU A 107 -15.31 7.10 9.35
C LEU A 107 -15.89 6.67 10.72
N SER A 108 -17.14 7.00 11.00
CA SER A 108 -17.83 6.63 12.24
C SER A 108 -18.30 5.18 12.28
N ASN A 109 -18.62 4.56 11.12
CA ASN A 109 -19.21 3.22 11.04
C ASN A 109 -18.37 2.19 10.26
N ILE A 110 -17.21 2.58 9.74
CA ILE A 110 -16.21 1.65 9.16
C ILE A 110 -15.70 0.71 10.25
N ASP A 111 -15.42 -0.55 9.87
CA ASP A 111 -14.80 -1.53 10.77
C ASP A 111 -13.51 -0.99 11.40
N GLY A 112 -13.43 -1.08 12.74
CA GLY A 112 -12.33 -0.52 13.51
C GLY A 112 -10.99 -1.19 13.26
N VAL A 113 -10.97 -2.50 12.97
CA VAL A 113 -9.73 -3.26 12.73
C VAL A 113 -9.05 -2.79 11.45
N HIS A 114 -9.84 -2.67 10.38
CA HIS A 114 -9.32 -2.16 9.11
C HIS A 114 -8.89 -0.70 9.21
N LEU A 115 -9.67 0.14 9.90
CA LEU A 115 -9.36 1.55 10.08
C LEU A 115 -8.08 1.74 10.91
N ASP A 116 -7.90 0.98 12.00
CA ASP A 116 -6.70 1.02 12.84
C ASP A 116 -5.45 0.62 12.06
N THR A 117 -5.54 -0.44 11.26
CA THR A 117 -4.45 -0.87 10.39
C THR A 117 -4.01 0.24 9.44
N MET A 118 -4.94 0.84 8.71
CA MET A 118 -4.62 1.91 7.76
C MET A 118 -4.15 3.19 8.43
N ALA A 119 -4.72 3.57 9.59
CA ALA A 119 -4.26 4.71 10.37
C ALA A 119 -2.83 4.52 10.87
N SER A 120 -2.45 3.28 11.21
CA SER A 120 -1.11 2.97 11.71
C SER A 120 -0.01 3.19 10.68
N TYR A 121 -0.31 3.12 9.38
CA TYR A 121 0.68 3.37 8.32
C TYR A 121 1.36 4.73 8.45
N TYR A 122 0.64 5.73 8.88
CA TYR A 122 1.07 7.13 8.92
C TYR A 122 1.82 7.54 10.19
N ILE A 123 1.94 6.66 11.17
CA ILE A 123 2.63 6.93 12.45
C ILE A 123 3.81 5.96 12.56
N VAL A 124 5.02 6.48 12.32
CA VAL A 124 6.24 5.67 12.38
C VAL A 124 7.08 6.02 13.60
N ARG A 125 7.94 5.10 14.02
CA ARG A 125 8.74 5.24 15.24
C ARG A 125 9.88 6.25 15.05
N GLY A 126 10.12 7.06 16.08
CA GLY A 126 11.24 8.00 16.13
C GLY A 126 10.94 9.37 15.50
N LYS A 127 11.83 10.30 15.72
CA LYS A 127 11.79 11.65 15.15
C LYS A 127 12.65 11.67 13.89
N ILE A 128 12.04 11.50 12.74
CA ILE A 128 12.70 11.37 11.45
C ILE A 128 12.44 12.62 10.64
N THR A 129 13.46 13.43 10.43
CA THR A 129 13.40 14.59 9.53
C THR A 129 13.72 14.17 8.10
N SER A 130 13.39 15.02 7.13
CA SER A 130 13.70 14.77 5.72
C SER A 130 15.19 14.52 5.50
N ASP A 131 16.07 15.17 6.28
CA ASP A 131 17.53 15.01 6.18
C ASP A 131 18.00 13.60 6.59
N SER A 132 17.21 12.89 7.39
CA SER A 132 17.47 11.49 7.74
C SER A 132 17.17 10.53 6.57
N LEU A 133 16.45 10.99 5.53
CA LEU A 133 15.98 10.18 4.40
C LEU A 133 16.79 10.37 3.13
N THR A 134 18.04 10.80 3.26
CA THR A 134 18.93 11.18 2.13
C THR A 134 19.60 10.00 1.44
N LEU A 135 19.49 8.79 1.98
CA LEU A 135 20.05 7.59 1.34
C LEU A 135 19.40 7.37 -0.04
N GLN A 136 20.20 6.90 -0.98
CA GLN A 136 19.74 6.71 -2.37
C GLN A 136 18.52 5.81 -2.47
N ASP A 137 18.45 4.79 -1.64
CA ASP A 137 17.33 3.83 -1.59
C ASP A 137 16.28 4.17 -0.52
N GLY A 138 16.46 5.29 0.24
CA GLY A 138 15.60 5.69 1.34
C GLY A 138 15.79 4.84 2.59
N LEU A 139 14.78 4.83 3.47
CA LEU A 139 14.78 4.09 4.74
C LEU A 139 13.46 3.34 4.96
N ASP A 140 13.56 2.15 5.52
CA ASP A 140 12.42 1.43 6.07
C ASP A 140 11.91 2.13 7.35
N LEU A 141 10.63 2.41 7.38
CA LEU A 141 9.95 3.15 8.44
C LEU A 141 8.87 2.27 9.09
N PRO A 142 9.21 1.42 10.07
CA PRO A 142 8.20 0.57 10.69
C PRO A 142 7.14 1.40 11.44
N SER A 143 5.88 1.12 11.19
CA SER A 143 4.78 1.79 11.88
C SER A 143 4.81 1.48 13.39
N VAL A 144 4.25 2.38 14.21
CA VAL A 144 4.21 2.22 15.67
C VAL A 144 3.40 1.00 16.07
N ARG A 145 2.22 0.82 15.46
CA ARG A 145 1.40 -0.40 15.60
C ARG A 145 1.74 -1.37 14.48
N PHE A 146 1.70 -2.65 14.78
CA PHE A 146 1.90 -3.76 13.84
C PHE A 146 3.28 -3.84 13.18
N ALA A 147 4.19 -2.89 13.45
CA ALA A 147 5.49 -2.78 12.78
C ALA A 147 5.38 -2.93 11.24
N TYR A 148 4.29 -2.39 10.67
CA TYR A 148 4.04 -2.50 9.24
C TYR A 148 5.13 -1.77 8.46
N PRO A 149 5.73 -2.40 7.44
CA PRO A 149 6.87 -1.83 6.74
C PRO A 149 6.41 -0.72 5.79
N MET A 150 6.60 0.52 6.20
CA MET A 150 6.51 1.69 5.35
C MET A 150 7.91 2.08 4.88
N HIS A 151 8.01 2.96 3.89
CA HIS A 151 9.27 3.42 3.35
C HIS A 151 9.24 4.92 3.13
N GLY A 152 10.36 5.60 3.39
CA GLY A 152 10.53 7.02 3.20
C GLY A 152 11.81 7.34 2.44
N LYS A 153 11.74 8.26 1.47
CA LYS A 153 12.87 8.69 0.67
C LYS A 153 12.80 10.19 0.42
N LEU A 154 13.92 10.87 0.58
CA LEU A 154 14.04 12.28 0.18
C LEU A 154 14.06 12.39 -1.34
N ILE A 155 13.22 13.24 -1.89
CA ILE A 155 13.25 13.61 -3.30
C ILE A 155 13.46 15.10 -3.46
N ARG A 156 14.20 15.48 -4.50
CA ARG A 156 14.39 16.87 -4.90
C ARG A 156 13.71 17.10 -6.24
N ASN A 157 12.71 17.96 -6.25
CA ASN A 157 12.03 18.33 -7.47
C ASN A 157 12.94 19.19 -8.37
N SER A 158 12.71 19.17 -9.66
CA SER A 158 13.37 20.08 -10.59
C SER A 158 12.63 21.41 -10.63
N ALA A 159 13.37 22.53 -10.70
CA ALA A 159 12.79 23.86 -10.86
C ALA A 159 13.56 24.66 -11.89
N SER A 160 12.85 25.44 -12.70
CA SER A 160 13.42 26.37 -13.69
C SER A 160 14.48 25.75 -14.61
N GLY A 161 14.29 24.47 -15.03
CA GLY A 161 15.23 23.76 -15.90
C GLY A 161 16.45 23.15 -15.19
N ASN A 162 16.62 23.36 -13.88
CA ASN A 162 17.69 22.76 -13.10
C ASN A 162 17.19 21.48 -12.39
N VAL A 163 17.86 20.37 -12.64
CA VAL A 163 17.56 19.08 -11.99
C VAL A 163 17.93 19.15 -10.51
N GLY A 164 16.96 18.84 -9.64
CA GLY A 164 17.16 18.78 -8.19
C GLY A 164 17.30 20.14 -7.48
N ALA A 165 17.06 21.27 -8.16
CA ALA A 165 17.12 22.62 -7.57
C ALA A 165 15.76 23.10 -7.01
N GLY A 166 14.72 22.28 -7.10
CA GLY A 166 13.39 22.58 -6.59
C GLY A 166 13.19 22.20 -5.13
N PRO A 167 11.98 22.40 -4.62
CA PRO A 167 11.65 22.09 -3.23
C PRO A 167 11.88 20.61 -2.90
N VAL A 168 12.31 20.38 -1.67
CA VAL A 168 12.51 19.05 -1.11
C VAL A 168 11.16 18.49 -0.68
N ALA A 169 10.87 17.25 -1.05
CA ALA A 169 9.73 16.49 -0.59
C ALA A 169 10.16 15.11 -0.06
N VAL A 170 9.34 14.49 0.73
CA VAL A 170 9.50 13.09 1.12
C VAL A 170 8.54 12.25 0.27
N GLU A 171 9.09 11.29 -0.43
CA GLU A 171 8.34 10.18 -1.01
C GLU A 171 8.04 9.19 0.11
N PHE A 172 6.77 8.92 0.36
CA PHE A 172 6.30 8.03 1.41
C PHE A 172 5.48 6.88 0.80
N SER A 173 5.88 5.65 1.08
CA SER A 173 5.35 4.48 0.41
C SER A 173 4.84 3.43 1.39
N ASN A 174 3.68 2.87 1.08
CA ASN A 174 3.26 1.57 1.59
C ASN A 174 3.95 0.49 0.77
N THR A 175 4.84 -0.28 1.39
CA THR A 175 5.61 -1.33 0.70
C THR A 175 4.78 -2.57 0.38
N LYS A 176 3.57 -2.68 0.96
CA LYS A 176 2.72 -3.89 0.86
C LYS A 176 3.50 -5.17 1.22
N ARG A 177 4.46 -5.02 2.16
CA ARG A 177 5.40 -6.07 2.57
C ARG A 177 6.23 -6.66 1.41
N SER A 178 6.26 -5.99 0.26
CA SER A 178 7.04 -6.38 -0.91
C SER A 178 8.41 -5.70 -0.90
N LYS A 179 9.46 -6.42 -1.26
CA LYS A 179 10.80 -5.86 -1.51
C LYS A 179 10.91 -5.19 -2.89
N PHE A 180 9.93 -5.37 -3.76
CA PHE A 180 9.93 -4.81 -5.11
C PHE A 180 9.20 -3.49 -5.15
N VAL A 181 9.91 -2.41 -5.43
CA VAL A 181 9.40 -1.02 -5.50
C VAL A 181 8.20 -0.90 -6.46
N ARG A 182 8.17 -1.67 -7.55
CA ARG A 182 7.06 -1.68 -8.51
C ARG A 182 5.70 -2.07 -7.90
N ASN A 183 5.70 -2.75 -6.75
CA ASN A 183 4.49 -3.17 -6.04
C ASN A 183 4.07 -2.17 -4.96
N TRP A 184 4.89 -1.16 -4.69
CA TRP A 184 4.60 -0.17 -3.65
C TRP A 184 3.53 0.81 -4.10
N SER A 185 2.76 1.29 -3.15
CA SER A 185 1.86 2.42 -3.34
C SER A 185 2.49 3.65 -2.69
N THR A 186 2.70 4.69 -3.48
CA THR A 186 3.54 5.82 -3.11
C THR A 186 2.78 7.13 -3.15
N THR A 187 3.09 8.02 -2.21
CA THR A 187 2.64 9.42 -2.16
C THR A 187 3.82 10.34 -1.88
N THR A 188 3.62 11.63 -2.00
CA THR A 188 4.61 12.65 -1.64
C THR A 188 4.10 13.56 -0.56
N THR A 189 5.00 14.29 0.08
CA THR A 189 4.65 15.31 1.07
C THR A 189 4.64 16.70 0.45
N GLY A 190 3.69 17.54 0.88
CA GLY A 190 3.63 18.96 0.51
C GLY A 190 4.41 19.87 1.46
N SER A 191 4.51 19.50 2.74
CA SER A 191 5.30 20.21 3.76
C SER A 191 6.03 19.20 4.64
N ASN A 192 7.26 19.52 5.01
CA ASN A 192 8.13 18.63 5.76
C ASN A 192 8.63 19.28 7.04
N ASN A 193 9.15 18.45 7.96
CA ASN A 193 9.95 18.85 9.11
C ASN A 193 9.22 19.80 10.07
N ILE A 194 7.90 19.67 10.28
CA ILE A 194 7.24 20.43 11.34
C ILE A 194 7.61 19.76 12.66
N LEU A 195 8.49 20.42 13.43
CA LEU A 195 9.01 19.89 14.69
C LEU A 195 8.01 20.15 15.82
N THR A 196 7.61 19.09 16.50
CA THR A 196 6.80 19.16 17.71
C THR A 196 7.61 18.74 18.93
N LYS A 197 7.08 18.93 20.13
CA LYS A 197 7.76 18.55 21.37
C LYS A 197 8.21 17.08 21.36
N ASN A 198 7.39 16.19 20.85
CA ASN A 198 7.63 14.74 20.86
C ASN A 198 7.76 14.12 19.47
N GLY A 199 7.72 14.88 18.38
CA GLY A 199 7.72 14.28 17.04
C GLY A 199 8.12 15.21 15.91
N VAL A 200 8.04 14.66 14.70
CA VAL A 200 8.14 15.37 13.43
C VAL A 200 6.86 15.12 12.64
N VAL A 201 6.33 16.15 12.02
CA VAL A 201 5.16 16.04 11.13
C VAL A 201 5.57 16.37 9.70
N HIS A 202 5.27 15.46 8.79
CA HIS A 202 5.29 15.66 7.35
C HIS A 202 3.84 15.68 6.85
N VAL A 203 3.45 16.70 6.12
CA VAL A 203 2.07 16.81 5.59
C VAL A 203 2.01 16.11 4.25
N VAL A 204 1.19 15.09 4.15
CA VAL A 204 0.96 14.33 2.92
C VAL A 204 0.23 15.19 1.90
N SER A 205 0.53 15.02 0.61
CA SER A 205 -0.13 15.72 -0.48
C SER A 205 -1.66 15.54 -0.44
N PRO A 206 -2.46 16.57 -0.71
CA PRO A 206 -3.93 16.52 -0.59
C PRO A 206 -4.61 15.63 -1.63
N ASP A 207 -3.93 15.24 -2.69
CA ASP A 207 -4.38 14.27 -3.72
C ASP A 207 -4.16 12.80 -3.29
N HIS A 208 -3.45 12.58 -2.17
CA HIS A 208 -3.31 11.26 -1.60
C HIS A 208 -4.65 10.69 -1.15
N ILE A 209 -4.87 9.40 -1.39
CA ILE A 209 -6.03 8.66 -0.88
C ILE A 209 -5.65 8.03 0.47
N PHE A 210 -6.42 8.34 1.55
CA PHE A 210 -6.18 7.72 2.85
C PHE A 210 -6.23 6.19 2.76
N GLY A 211 -5.25 5.51 3.36
CA GLY A 211 -5.09 4.06 3.27
C GLY A 211 -4.42 3.59 1.98
N PHE A 212 -3.91 4.52 1.18
CA PHE A 212 -3.32 4.25 -0.13
C PHE A 212 -4.37 3.60 -1.06
N ASP A 213 -4.03 2.56 -1.79
CA ASP A 213 -4.95 1.79 -2.62
C ASP A 213 -5.68 0.65 -1.86
N GLU A 214 -5.40 0.49 -0.56
CA GLU A 214 -6.00 -0.56 0.27
C GLU A 214 -7.36 -0.18 0.87
N PHE A 215 -7.73 1.11 0.93
CA PHE A 215 -8.95 1.54 1.62
C PHE A 215 -10.21 0.87 1.08
N VAL A 216 -10.38 0.85 -0.23
CA VAL A 216 -11.55 0.23 -0.85
C VAL A 216 -11.46 -1.29 -0.78
N THR A 217 -10.32 -1.87 -1.11
CA THR A 217 -10.14 -3.34 -1.16
C THR A 217 -10.34 -4.00 0.20
N ARG A 218 -9.79 -3.42 1.26
CA ARG A 218 -9.97 -3.93 2.64
C ARG A 218 -11.42 -3.85 3.11
N LEU A 219 -12.12 -2.76 2.80
CA LEU A 219 -13.49 -2.52 3.27
C LEU A 219 -14.57 -3.18 2.39
N THR A 220 -14.20 -3.73 1.27
CA THR A 220 -15.09 -4.50 0.39
C THR A 220 -14.74 -5.99 0.36
N PHE A 221 -13.67 -6.41 1.05
CA PHE A 221 -13.31 -7.81 1.15
C PHE A 221 -14.42 -8.60 1.83
N VAL A 222 -14.88 -9.64 1.16
CA VAL A 222 -15.85 -10.62 1.70
C VAL A 222 -15.07 -11.89 1.96
N PRO A 223 -14.98 -12.34 3.23
CA PRO A 223 -14.34 -13.61 3.54
C PRO A 223 -14.90 -14.75 2.69
N PRO A 224 -14.07 -15.70 2.26
CA PRO A 224 -14.58 -16.87 1.55
C PRO A 224 -15.49 -17.71 2.47
N PRO A 225 -16.40 -18.49 1.89
CA PRO A 225 -17.17 -19.47 2.66
C PRO A 225 -16.27 -20.47 3.39
N PRO A 226 -16.81 -21.28 4.33
CA PRO A 226 -16.03 -22.24 5.08
C PRO A 226 -15.15 -23.15 4.23
N ASN A 227 -13.93 -23.42 4.69
CA ASN A 227 -12.94 -24.25 4.01
C ASN A 227 -13.26 -25.75 4.20
N LEU A 228 -13.60 -26.44 3.13
CA LEU A 228 -13.93 -27.88 3.11
C LEU A 228 -12.74 -28.75 3.54
N MET A 229 -11.50 -28.31 3.29
CA MET A 229 -10.32 -29.06 3.75
C MET A 229 -10.25 -29.14 5.27
N LEU A 230 -10.68 -28.08 5.98
CA LEU A 230 -10.73 -28.04 7.45
C LEU A 230 -11.98 -28.74 7.99
N GLU A 231 -13.14 -28.57 7.34
CA GLU A 231 -14.39 -29.15 7.81
C GLU A 231 -14.46 -30.68 7.65
N ILE A 232 -14.07 -31.17 6.48
CA ILE A 232 -14.20 -32.58 6.09
C ILE A 232 -12.87 -33.31 6.33
N GLY A 233 -11.76 -32.59 6.13
CA GLY A 233 -10.43 -33.17 6.12
C GLY A 233 -10.16 -33.99 4.88
N GLY A 234 -8.92 -34.47 4.74
CA GLY A 234 -8.52 -35.21 3.53
C GLY A 234 -7.01 -35.34 3.39
N LYS A 235 -6.57 -35.51 2.14
CA LYS A 235 -5.17 -35.73 1.81
C LYS A 235 -4.74 -34.91 0.61
N LEU A 236 -3.64 -34.13 0.80
CA LEU A 236 -2.96 -33.44 -0.30
C LEU A 236 -2.03 -34.39 -1.07
N THR A 237 -2.01 -34.26 -2.37
CA THR A 237 -1.04 -34.86 -3.28
C THR A 237 -0.62 -33.81 -4.30
N VAL A 238 0.66 -33.80 -4.68
CA VAL A 238 1.20 -32.84 -5.65
C VAL A 238 1.94 -33.55 -6.77
N LEU A 239 2.01 -32.95 -7.95
CA LEU A 239 2.77 -33.49 -9.09
C LEU A 239 4.26 -33.61 -8.76
N ARG A 240 4.80 -32.61 -8.11
CA ARG A 240 6.21 -32.50 -7.72
C ARG A 240 6.29 -31.73 -6.41
N ASP A 241 7.04 -32.23 -5.48
CA ASP A 241 7.24 -31.56 -4.18
C ASP A 241 8.52 -30.72 -4.17
N ASN A 242 8.73 -30.00 -3.08
CA ASN A 242 10.02 -29.41 -2.74
C ASN A 242 11.11 -30.50 -2.69
N ALA A 243 12.33 -30.15 -3.07
CA ALA A 243 13.46 -31.10 -3.03
C ALA A 243 13.70 -31.73 -1.64
N GLY A 244 13.31 -31.04 -0.56
CA GLY A 244 13.37 -31.51 0.83
C GLY A 244 12.14 -32.34 1.25
N GLY A 245 11.17 -32.54 0.36
CA GLY A 245 9.93 -33.29 0.61
C GLY A 245 8.80 -32.46 1.27
N PRO A 246 7.64 -33.11 1.50
CA PRO A 246 6.41 -32.41 1.92
C PRO A 246 6.48 -31.78 3.31
N ASP A 247 7.35 -32.25 4.18
CA ASP A 247 7.54 -31.77 5.55
C ASP A 247 8.66 -30.72 5.67
N ASN A 248 9.30 -30.36 4.57
CA ASN A 248 10.33 -29.31 4.54
C ASN A 248 9.71 -27.94 4.88
N GLY A 249 10.53 -26.97 5.26
CA GLY A 249 10.11 -25.59 5.54
C GLY A 249 9.37 -24.92 4.40
N GLU A 250 9.55 -25.38 3.15
CA GLU A 250 8.85 -24.94 1.93
C GLU A 250 8.21 -26.12 1.20
N GLY A 251 7.91 -27.22 1.89
CA GLY A 251 7.28 -28.43 1.35
C GLY A 251 5.79 -28.22 1.06
N SER A 252 5.20 -29.19 0.32
CA SER A 252 3.80 -29.08 -0.14
C SER A 252 2.78 -28.92 0.98
N LYS A 253 3.04 -29.43 2.20
CA LYS A 253 2.11 -29.27 3.32
C LYS A 253 1.92 -27.81 3.73
N LYS A 254 2.86 -26.94 3.38
CA LYS A 254 2.79 -25.50 3.67
C LYS A 254 1.67 -24.78 2.92
N VAL A 255 1.17 -25.33 1.83
CA VAL A 255 0.10 -24.70 1.03
C VAL A 255 -1.31 -24.92 1.61
N ILE A 256 -1.42 -25.67 2.71
CA ILE A 256 -2.70 -25.97 3.37
C ILE A 256 -2.59 -25.95 4.91
N ASP A 257 -1.52 -25.36 5.48
CA ASP A 257 -1.27 -25.38 6.94
C ASP A 257 -2.00 -24.26 7.71
N GLY A 258 -2.65 -23.34 7.01
CA GLY A 258 -3.40 -22.22 7.60
C GLY A 258 -2.51 -21.06 8.04
N ASP A 259 -1.23 -21.04 7.64
CA ASP A 259 -0.27 -19.99 7.93
C ASP A 259 0.22 -19.32 6.65
N ASP A 260 -0.31 -18.14 6.33
CA ASP A 260 0.05 -17.39 5.12
C ASP A 260 1.51 -16.85 5.13
N HIS A 261 2.23 -17.00 6.24
CA HIS A 261 3.65 -16.68 6.36
C HIS A 261 4.57 -17.84 5.98
N THR A 262 4.03 -19.03 5.78
CA THR A 262 4.71 -20.16 5.16
C THR A 262 4.39 -20.25 3.67
N LYS A 263 5.11 -21.09 2.92
CA LYS A 263 4.82 -21.30 1.50
C LYS A 263 5.25 -22.66 1.00
N PHE A 264 4.58 -23.15 0.00
CA PHE A 264 5.04 -24.22 -0.85
C PHE A 264 5.89 -23.65 -1.98
N LEU A 265 7.13 -24.15 -2.14
CA LEU A 265 8.05 -23.83 -3.23
C LEU A 265 8.49 -25.10 -3.90
N ALA A 266 8.28 -25.22 -5.21
CA ALA A 266 8.71 -26.38 -6.01
C ALA A 266 9.26 -25.96 -7.38
N GLU A 267 10.06 -26.84 -7.99
CA GLU A 267 10.52 -26.63 -9.36
C GLU A 267 9.34 -26.62 -10.33
N PHE A 268 9.31 -25.63 -11.23
CA PHE A 268 8.31 -25.52 -12.29
C PHE A 268 8.91 -25.95 -13.64
N GLN A 269 8.37 -27.04 -14.20
CA GLN A 269 8.76 -27.59 -15.49
C GLN A 269 7.60 -27.53 -16.50
N GLY A 270 7.02 -26.33 -16.70
CA GLY A 270 5.91 -26.08 -17.60
C GLY A 270 4.53 -26.50 -17.07
N ARG A 271 4.47 -27.23 -15.97
CA ARG A 271 3.24 -27.62 -15.28
C ARG A 271 3.52 -28.05 -13.86
N ILE A 272 2.63 -27.69 -12.94
CA ILE A 272 2.55 -28.23 -11.59
C ILE A 272 1.08 -28.29 -11.16
N TRP A 273 0.69 -29.35 -10.45
CA TRP A 273 -0.65 -29.42 -9.88
C TRP A 273 -0.63 -29.83 -8.42
N MET A 274 -1.63 -29.35 -7.69
CA MET A 274 -1.95 -29.73 -6.32
C MET A 274 -3.37 -30.31 -6.31
N GLN A 275 -3.55 -31.49 -5.72
CA GLN A 275 -4.80 -32.23 -5.65
C GLN A 275 -5.12 -32.53 -4.20
N TYR A 276 -6.36 -32.29 -3.80
CA TYR A 276 -6.85 -32.66 -2.48
C TYR A 276 -7.98 -33.68 -2.59
N GLU A 277 -7.84 -34.80 -1.91
CA GLU A 277 -8.85 -35.83 -1.75
C GLU A 277 -9.61 -35.54 -0.43
N LEU A 278 -10.88 -35.13 -0.52
CA LEU A 278 -11.76 -35.01 0.65
C LEU A 278 -12.11 -36.40 1.18
N LYS A 279 -12.34 -36.52 2.50
CA LYS A 279 -12.83 -37.79 3.09
C LYS A 279 -14.18 -38.19 2.55
N GLU A 280 -15.06 -37.23 2.23
CA GLU A 280 -16.35 -37.41 1.59
C GLU A 280 -16.59 -36.36 0.51
N PRO A 281 -17.40 -36.66 -0.53
CA PRO A 281 -17.71 -35.70 -1.58
C PRO A 281 -18.46 -34.48 -1.03
N ALA A 282 -18.09 -33.27 -1.51
CA ALA A 282 -18.76 -32.03 -1.18
C ALA A 282 -18.78 -31.08 -2.37
N VAL A 283 -19.69 -30.11 -2.39
CA VAL A 283 -19.77 -29.08 -3.43
C VAL A 283 -18.84 -27.92 -3.07
N SER A 284 -17.85 -27.66 -3.92
CA SER A 284 -17.03 -26.45 -3.87
C SER A 284 -17.46 -25.49 -4.98
N GLY A 285 -17.91 -24.32 -4.60
CA GLY A 285 -18.21 -23.20 -5.52
C GLY A 285 -17.23 -22.05 -5.40
N VAL A 286 -16.28 -22.15 -4.44
CA VAL A 286 -15.28 -21.11 -4.17
C VAL A 286 -13.95 -21.78 -3.85
N TYR A 287 -12.85 -21.16 -4.27
CA TYR A 287 -11.51 -21.50 -3.81
C TYR A 287 -10.67 -20.23 -3.60
N THR A 288 -9.64 -20.31 -2.78
CA THR A 288 -8.73 -19.18 -2.56
C THR A 288 -7.30 -19.57 -2.85
N LEU A 289 -6.55 -18.60 -3.32
CA LEU A 289 -5.08 -18.67 -3.41
C LEU A 289 -4.51 -17.48 -2.65
N ILE A 290 -3.44 -17.71 -1.87
CA ILE A 290 -2.72 -16.65 -1.15
C ILE A 290 -1.29 -16.57 -1.70
N SER A 291 -0.89 -15.37 -2.13
CA SER A 291 0.47 -15.12 -2.62
C SER A 291 1.51 -15.26 -1.50
N ALA A 292 2.68 -15.77 -1.83
CA ALA A 292 3.78 -15.93 -0.89
C ALA A 292 4.45 -14.58 -0.54
N ASN A 293 5.46 -14.65 0.34
CA ASN A 293 6.17 -13.50 0.92
C ASN A 293 7.06 -12.71 -0.06
N ASP A 294 7.52 -13.32 -1.14
CA ASP A 294 8.56 -12.79 -2.04
C ASP A 294 8.29 -13.14 -3.51
N ALA A 295 9.25 -12.89 -4.39
CA ALA A 295 9.41 -13.41 -5.75
C ALA A 295 8.09 -13.56 -6.56
N PRO A 296 7.39 -12.44 -6.94
CA PRO A 296 6.12 -12.51 -7.67
C PRO A 296 6.22 -13.18 -9.06
N ASP A 297 7.41 -13.35 -9.59
CA ASP A 297 7.67 -14.13 -10.81
C ASP A 297 7.43 -15.63 -10.64
N ARG A 298 7.38 -16.13 -9.41
CA ARG A 298 7.08 -17.54 -9.09
C ARG A 298 5.60 -17.83 -8.88
N ASP A 299 4.77 -16.78 -8.80
CA ASP A 299 3.33 -16.90 -8.56
C ASP A 299 2.63 -17.53 -9.77
N PRO A 300 1.52 -18.26 -9.59
CA PRO A 300 0.71 -18.80 -10.68
C PRO A 300 0.14 -17.68 -11.57
N ARG A 301 0.23 -17.88 -12.88
CA ARG A 301 -0.28 -16.97 -13.92
C ARG A 301 -1.48 -17.54 -14.67
N ALA A 302 -1.46 -18.85 -14.91
CA ALA A 302 -2.57 -19.53 -15.56
C ALA A 302 -2.78 -20.91 -14.94
N TRP A 303 -4.05 -21.27 -14.71
CA TRP A 303 -4.42 -22.56 -14.15
C TRP A 303 -5.86 -22.95 -14.48
N THR A 304 -6.18 -24.22 -14.25
CA THR A 304 -7.55 -24.73 -14.13
C THR A 304 -7.83 -25.18 -12.70
N TYR A 305 -9.07 -24.97 -12.26
CA TYR A 305 -9.63 -25.57 -11.05
C TYR A 305 -10.57 -26.70 -11.49
N GLU A 306 -10.37 -27.90 -10.99
CA GLU A 306 -11.01 -29.09 -11.50
C GLU A 306 -11.59 -29.94 -10.36
N GLY A 307 -12.71 -30.64 -10.65
CA GLY A 307 -13.34 -31.61 -9.78
C GLY A 307 -13.31 -33.02 -10.38
N SER A 308 -13.23 -34.05 -9.53
CA SER A 308 -13.30 -35.46 -9.93
C SER A 308 -13.91 -36.34 -8.85
N MET A 309 -14.58 -37.43 -9.25
CA MET A 309 -15.07 -38.47 -8.32
C MET A 309 -14.05 -39.59 -8.10
N ASP A 310 -13.18 -39.85 -9.08
CA ASP A 310 -12.27 -41.00 -9.13
C ASP A 310 -10.78 -40.62 -9.10
N GLY A 311 -10.48 -39.32 -9.12
CA GLY A 311 -9.11 -38.78 -9.20
C GLY A 311 -8.42 -39.03 -10.54
N LYS A 312 -9.15 -39.50 -11.56
CA LYS A 312 -8.64 -39.83 -12.91
C LYS A 312 -9.34 -39.03 -14.01
N THR A 313 -10.66 -38.94 -13.93
CA THR A 313 -11.49 -38.18 -14.87
C THR A 313 -11.80 -36.82 -14.26
N TRP A 314 -11.36 -35.75 -14.91
CA TRP A 314 -11.43 -34.39 -14.37
C TRP A 314 -12.44 -33.55 -15.15
N VAL A 315 -13.23 -32.79 -14.43
CA VAL A 315 -14.15 -31.77 -14.96
C VAL A 315 -13.59 -30.40 -14.61
N GLU A 316 -13.39 -29.56 -15.61
CA GLU A 316 -12.96 -28.17 -15.43
C GLU A 316 -14.14 -27.37 -14.81
N LEU A 317 -13.89 -26.72 -13.68
CA LEU A 317 -14.86 -25.91 -12.95
C LEU A 317 -14.58 -24.41 -13.11
N ASP A 318 -13.30 -24.04 -13.27
CA ASP A 318 -12.86 -22.67 -13.50
C ASP A 318 -11.52 -22.65 -14.24
N ARG A 319 -11.28 -21.58 -15.00
CA ARG A 319 -10.01 -21.34 -15.72
C ARG A 319 -9.58 -19.90 -15.56
N ARG A 320 -8.30 -19.71 -15.23
CA ARG A 320 -7.68 -18.38 -15.13
C ARG A 320 -6.45 -18.29 -16.02
N SER A 321 -6.23 -17.09 -16.58
CA SER A 321 -5.05 -16.77 -17.39
C SER A 321 -4.65 -15.31 -17.19
N ASN A 322 -3.38 -15.00 -17.44
CA ASN A 322 -2.81 -13.64 -17.28
C ASN A 322 -3.06 -13.04 -15.89
N PHE A 323 -3.05 -13.88 -14.88
CA PHE A 323 -3.30 -13.46 -13.50
C PHE A 323 -2.03 -12.94 -12.84
N PHE A 324 -2.19 -11.94 -11.95
CA PHE A 324 -1.13 -11.38 -11.12
C PHE A 324 -1.67 -11.08 -9.73
N PHE A 325 -0.89 -11.43 -8.71
CA PHE A 325 -1.09 -10.90 -7.38
C PHE A 325 -0.49 -9.50 -7.29
N GLU A 326 -1.28 -8.53 -6.86
CA GLU A 326 -0.86 -7.13 -6.72
C GLU A 326 0.02 -6.92 -5.50
N GLU A 327 -0.18 -7.75 -4.45
CA GLU A 327 0.49 -7.67 -3.16
C GLU A 327 1.05 -9.03 -2.73
N ARG A 328 1.94 -8.99 -1.73
CA ARG A 328 2.36 -10.21 -1.03
C ARG A 328 1.39 -10.54 0.09
N TYR A 329 1.24 -11.84 0.40
CA TYR A 329 0.24 -12.35 1.35
C TYR A 329 -1.20 -11.99 0.96
N GLN A 330 -1.43 -11.75 -0.32
CA GLN A 330 -2.73 -11.36 -0.84
C GLN A 330 -3.63 -12.59 -1.01
N THR A 331 -4.77 -12.57 -0.33
CA THR A 331 -5.82 -13.57 -0.55
C THR A 331 -6.68 -13.16 -1.75
N LYS A 332 -6.74 -14.01 -2.76
CA LYS A 332 -7.67 -13.88 -3.89
C LYS A 332 -8.71 -14.99 -3.83
N VAL A 333 -9.97 -14.57 -3.94
CA VAL A 333 -11.14 -15.45 -3.89
C VAL A 333 -11.69 -15.65 -5.29
N PHE A 334 -11.78 -16.89 -5.73
CA PHE A 334 -12.30 -17.27 -7.04
C PHE A 334 -13.62 -18.04 -6.86
N ARG A 335 -14.58 -17.77 -7.75
CA ARG A 335 -15.90 -18.39 -7.74
C ARG A 335 -16.10 -19.16 -9.03
N CYS A 336 -16.79 -20.30 -8.91
CA CYS A 336 -17.23 -21.10 -10.05
C CYS A 336 -18.68 -21.57 -9.82
N ASP A 337 -19.39 -21.82 -10.93
CA ASP A 337 -20.80 -22.22 -10.91
C ASP A 337 -20.97 -23.75 -10.72
N ASN A 338 -20.18 -24.32 -9.82
CA ASN A 338 -20.27 -25.76 -9.55
C ASN A 338 -21.38 -26.08 -8.56
N THR A 339 -22.24 -27.04 -8.94
CA THR A 339 -23.31 -27.59 -8.12
C THR A 339 -23.15 -29.10 -7.83
N VAL A 340 -22.07 -29.69 -8.33
CA VAL A 340 -21.79 -31.13 -8.21
C VAL A 340 -20.81 -31.37 -7.06
N ALA A 341 -21.13 -32.34 -6.22
CA ALA A 341 -20.22 -32.77 -5.15
C ALA A 341 -19.12 -33.67 -5.75
N TYR A 342 -17.88 -33.27 -5.61
CA TYR A 342 -16.71 -34.06 -5.98
C TYR A 342 -15.93 -34.53 -4.75
N LYS A 343 -15.25 -35.66 -4.89
CA LYS A 343 -14.35 -36.19 -3.87
C LYS A 343 -12.93 -35.61 -3.99
N TYR A 344 -12.52 -35.29 -5.21
CA TYR A 344 -11.20 -34.73 -5.51
C TYR A 344 -11.36 -33.35 -6.12
N TYR A 345 -10.51 -32.42 -5.67
CA TYR A 345 -10.35 -31.11 -6.27
C TYR A 345 -8.88 -30.88 -6.62
N ARG A 346 -8.62 -30.22 -7.74
CA ARG A 346 -7.26 -29.95 -8.22
C ARG A 346 -7.11 -28.53 -8.74
N ILE A 347 -5.99 -27.89 -8.39
CA ILE A 347 -5.47 -26.73 -9.10
C ILE A 347 -4.35 -27.21 -10.00
N ASP A 348 -4.49 -27.04 -11.30
CA ASP A 348 -3.53 -27.43 -12.32
C ASP A 348 -2.94 -26.20 -12.98
N ILE A 349 -1.72 -25.85 -12.61
CA ILE A 349 -1.04 -24.60 -12.98
C ILE A 349 -0.21 -24.89 -14.24
N SER A 350 -0.55 -24.21 -15.33
CA SER A 350 0.10 -24.31 -16.64
C SER A 350 1.13 -23.21 -16.89
N GLU A 351 1.04 -22.06 -16.17
CA GLU A 351 1.98 -20.95 -16.30
C GLU A 351 2.23 -20.27 -14.96
N ILE A 352 3.45 -19.78 -14.78
CA ILE A 352 3.86 -18.86 -13.71
C ILE A 352 4.30 -17.52 -14.32
N ASN A 353 4.43 -16.46 -13.50
CA ASN A 353 4.79 -15.12 -14.00
C ASN A 353 6.24 -14.99 -14.49
N GLY A 354 7.10 -15.96 -14.20
CA GLY A 354 8.50 -16.04 -14.63
C GLY A 354 8.88 -17.44 -15.05
N SER A 355 9.95 -17.96 -14.51
CA SER A 355 10.47 -19.29 -14.84
C SER A 355 11.20 -19.96 -13.68
N GLY A 356 11.34 -21.28 -13.73
CA GLY A 356 12.21 -22.09 -12.87
C GLY A 356 11.55 -22.59 -11.58
N ALA A 357 10.77 -21.79 -10.86
CA ALA A 357 10.13 -22.23 -9.62
C ALA A 357 8.71 -21.68 -9.50
N PHE A 358 7.83 -22.49 -8.94
CA PHE A 358 6.47 -22.14 -8.51
C PHE A 358 6.44 -21.91 -7.00
N GLN A 359 5.65 -20.96 -6.54
CA GLN A 359 5.35 -20.77 -5.13
C GLN A 359 3.89 -20.39 -4.88
N LEU A 360 3.39 -20.73 -3.68
CA LEU A 360 2.10 -20.29 -3.17
C LEU A 360 2.12 -20.39 -1.64
N ALA A 361 1.55 -19.40 -0.92
CA ALA A 361 1.43 -19.50 0.53
C ALA A 361 0.31 -20.48 0.91
N GLU A 362 -0.91 -20.22 0.44
CA GLU A 362 -2.08 -21.02 0.81
C GLU A 362 -3.01 -21.30 -0.38
N TRP A 363 -3.65 -22.46 -0.32
CA TRP A 363 -4.76 -22.87 -1.16
C TRP A 363 -5.89 -23.41 -0.30
N THR A 364 -7.12 -22.94 -0.53
CA THR A 364 -8.32 -23.50 0.13
C THR A 364 -9.38 -23.92 -0.86
N ILE A 365 -10.16 -24.92 -0.50
CA ILE A 365 -11.37 -25.39 -1.20
C ILE A 365 -12.55 -24.98 -0.32
N ASN A 366 -13.45 -24.14 -0.83
CA ASN A 366 -14.51 -23.56 -0.01
C ASN A 366 -15.89 -23.98 -0.53
N ARG A 367 -16.87 -24.03 0.37
CA ARG A 367 -18.26 -24.34 0.03
C ARG A 367 -18.78 -23.41 -1.07
N ALA A 368 -19.76 -23.87 -1.82
CA ALA A 368 -20.65 -22.98 -2.57
C ALA A 368 -21.43 -22.09 -1.56
N ASN A 369 -21.70 -20.85 -1.95
CA ASN A 369 -22.54 -19.93 -1.14
C ASN A 369 -23.98 -20.41 -1.14
#